data_6b41d113d18168e85b37bee2b0e48b09
#
_entry.id   6b41d113d18168e85b37bee2b0e48b09
#
_cell.length_a   1.000
_cell.length_b   1.000
_cell.length_c   1.000
_cell.angle_alpha   90.00
_cell.angle_beta   90.00
_cell.angle_gamma   90.00
#
_symmetry.space_group_name_H-M   'P 1'
#
loop_
_entity.id
_entity.type
_entity.pdbx_description
1 polymer ?
#
loop_
_entity_poly.entity_id
_entity_poly.type
_entity_poly.pdbx_seq_one_letter_code
_entity_poly.pdbx_strand_id
1 'polypeptide(L)'
;MFWLMQASSVFTGGKINGLAARLPSLLGGLVTLWCLIRLARRWYGNEVASIAVLVLMTTYLFWHQVGMGQIDSLLCGFEMLALYLLFTAGPAGWRSNFRFAGAYVCMGVGILAKGPVALLVPLLVYAFSSWAAGEAAALKRWHWLWGLLLAAIFPAAWLLAIAVTGAPDGYFKYLIFDQNIGRAAGELGHRQPFFYFLTCFPVDFLPWALFLPAAFATWKHRNSVRGQDRRLLAWIAVVIVFFSLSPSKRNLYILLAYPATALWIASSWKDWGKINRLWVTIPAWVLMGLFLLLGLTGCLAWLYPSLPFSPLILLPLGVGLLAAAVWLWIRRRELQTDPSAWLTRLCVIFIVLFIAVGSVVFPALNPIKTPAQLGERAKTFLAKDQRLLLYRIDGEIMALYAERRGLRVDTAEEVQAFIQSQPRAMAVVTQRQWQDLEPLIQKPIRTQTFTMGSKNMVWLEFESAILVD
;
A
#
# COMPACT_ATOMS: atom_id res chain seq x y z
N MET A 1 11.74 3.91 -6.46
CA MET A 1 11.60 3.35 -5.08
C MET A 1 12.94 3.01 -4.45
N PHE A 2 13.72 2.09 -5.01
CA PHE A 2 15.02 1.66 -4.44
C PHE A 2 16.01 2.80 -4.20
N TRP A 3 16.15 3.73 -5.13
CA TRP A 3 16.99 4.93 -4.95
C TRP A 3 16.57 5.80 -3.77
N LEU A 4 15.27 5.92 -3.54
CA LEU A 4 14.75 6.65 -2.38
C LEU A 4 14.99 5.87 -1.07
N MET A 5 14.90 4.54 -1.10
CA MET A 5 15.28 3.71 0.05
C MET A 5 16.77 3.83 0.35
N GLN A 6 17.63 3.83 -0.69
CA GLN A 6 19.06 4.06 -0.53
C GLN A 6 19.34 5.47 0.03
N ALA A 7 18.71 6.49 -0.50
CA ALA A 7 18.82 7.84 0.06
C ALA A 7 18.34 7.90 1.52
N SER A 8 17.26 7.20 1.84
CA SER A 8 16.73 7.11 3.22
C SER A 8 17.68 6.38 4.17
N SER A 9 18.59 5.53 3.66
CA SER A 9 19.54 4.81 4.51
C SER A 9 20.53 5.73 5.22
N VAL A 10 20.73 6.95 4.73
CA VAL A 10 21.54 7.98 5.40
C VAL A 10 21.04 8.22 6.83
N PHE A 11 19.72 8.20 7.06
CA PHE A 11 19.11 8.34 8.39
C PHE A 11 19.25 7.09 9.27
N THR A 12 19.75 6.00 8.74
CA THR A 12 19.88 4.70 9.44
C THR A 12 21.32 4.18 9.43
N GLY A 13 22.30 5.09 9.33
CA GLY A 13 23.73 4.75 9.36
C GLY A 13 24.23 4.02 8.09
N GLY A 14 23.65 4.34 6.93
CA GLY A 14 24.04 3.78 5.63
C GLY A 14 23.46 2.37 5.33
N LYS A 15 22.67 1.82 6.24
CA LYS A 15 22.04 0.49 6.06
C LYS A 15 20.57 0.63 5.68
N ILE A 16 20.11 -0.14 4.69
CA ILE A 16 18.69 -0.23 4.34
C ILE A 16 18.01 -1.15 5.36
N ASN A 17 17.52 -0.57 6.43
CA ASN A 17 16.70 -1.28 7.42
C ASN A 17 15.19 -1.07 7.17
N GLY A 18 14.35 -1.63 8.05
CA GLY A 18 12.89 -1.51 7.93
C GLY A 18 12.37 -0.06 7.93
N LEU A 19 13.06 0.88 8.59
CA LEU A 19 12.69 2.29 8.58
C LEU A 19 13.04 2.94 7.23
N ALA A 20 14.30 2.78 6.77
CA ALA A 20 14.75 3.31 5.48
C ALA A 20 13.87 2.80 4.31
N ALA A 21 13.47 1.52 4.35
CA ALA A 21 12.60 0.93 3.35
C ALA A 21 11.18 1.54 3.33
N ARG A 22 10.67 2.01 4.47
CA ARG A 22 9.30 2.56 4.61
C ARG A 22 9.21 4.07 4.41
N LEU A 23 10.30 4.82 4.60
CA LEU A 23 10.30 6.28 4.47
C LEU A 23 9.72 6.81 3.15
N PRO A 24 10.03 6.25 1.98
CA PRO A 24 9.43 6.72 0.73
C PRO A 24 7.91 6.56 0.69
N SER A 25 7.38 5.46 1.20
CA SER A 25 5.93 5.21 1.28
C SER A 25 5.25 6.17 2.27
N LEU A 26 5.88 6.43 3.41
CA LEU A 26 5.41 7.40 4.40
C LEU A 26 5.36 8.82 3.80
N LEU A 27 6.40 9.24 3.10
CA LEU A 27 6.43 10.54 2.41
C LEU A 27 5.32 10.65 1.37
N GLY A 28 5.09 9.60 0.57
CA GLY A 28 3.97 9.56 -0.38
C GLY A 28 2.61 9.71 0.31
N GLY A 29 2.41 9.04 1.45
CA GLY A 29 1.22 9.19 2.27
C GLY A 29 1.04 10.61 2.82
N LEU A 30 2.10 11.24 3.35
CA LEU A 30 2.07 12.61 3.86
C LEU A 30 1.76 13.63 2.76
N VAL A 31 2.35 13.47 1.56
CA VAL A 31 2.04 14.29 0.39
C VAL A 31 0.58 14.13 -0.01
N THR A 32 0.06 12.90 0.00
CA THR A 32 -1.37 12.63 -0.28
C THR A 32 -2.28 13.37 0.69
N LEU A 33 -2.01 13.30 2.00
CA LEU A 33 -2.79 13.99 3.04
C LEU A 33 -2.69 15.51 2.89
N TRP A 34 -1.50 16.04 2.62
CA TRP A 34 -1.29 17.45 2.37
C TRP A 34 -2.08 17.95 1.15
N CYS A 35 -2.04 17.24 0.04
CA CYS A 35 -2.83 17.56 -1.15
C CYS A 35 -4.33 17.51 -0.87
N LEU A 36 -4.78 16.48 -0.16
CA LEU A 36 -6.18 16.33 0.21
C LEU A 36 -6.67 17.50 1.05
N ILE A 37 -5.95 17.90 2.09
CA ILE A 37 -6.35 19.02 2.96
C ILE A 37 -6.41 20.33 2.18
N ARG A 38 -5.47 20.56 1.26
CA ARG A 38 -5.43 21.77 0.41
C ARG A 38 -6.60 21.84 -0.57
N LEU A 39 -6.92 20.71 -1.25
CA LEU A 39 -8.07 20.62 -2.15
C LEU A 39 -9.39 20.72 -1.39
N ALA A 40 -9.52 20.00 -0.28
CA ALA A 40 -10.72 20.00 0.52
C ALA A 40 -11.04 21.39 1.11
N ARG A 41 -10.03 22.11 1.60
CA ARG A 41 -10.17 23.49 2.08
C ARG A 41 -10.68 24.42 0.97
N ARG A 42 -10.14 24.27 -0.22
CA ARG A 42 -10.53 25.09 -1.38
C ARG A 42 -11.96 24.82 -1.84
N TRP A 43 -12.42 23.58 -1.79
CA TRP A 43 -13.72 23.19 -2.33
C TRP A 43 -14.86 23.21 -1.32
N TYR A 44 -14.57 22.90 -0.05
CA TYR A 44 -15.58 22.68 0.98
C TYR A 44 -15.31 23.41 2.31
N GLY A 45 -14.14 24.03 2.46
CA GLY A 45 -13.74 24.73 3.70
C GLY A 45 -12.99 23.84 4.70
N ASN A 46 -12.57 24.50 5.82
CA ASN A 46 -11.63 23.90 6.77
C ASN A 46 -12.20 22.68 7.52
N GLU A 47 -13.46 22.72 7.91
CA GLU A 47 -14.10 21.68 8.70
C GLU A 47 -14.19 20.36 7.91
N VAL A 48 -14.68 20.41 6.65
CA VAL A 48 -14.70 19.24 5.77
C VAL A 48 -13.31 18.73 5.50
N ALA A 49 -12.33 19.63 5.34
CA ALA A 49 -10.95 19.24 5.11
C ALA A 49 -10.36 18.44 6.29
N SER A 50 -10.62 18.86 7.52
CA SER A 50 -10.16 18.15 8.71
C SER A 50 -10.76 16.76 8.80
N ILE A 51 -12.07 16.63 8.56
CA ILE A 51 -12.76 15.33 8.56
C ILE A 51 -12.26 14.44 7.41
N ALA A 52 -12.07 14.98 6.21
CA ALA A 52 -11.59 14.19 5.06
C ALA A 52 -10.21 13.57 5.33
N VAL A 53 -9.30 14.33 5.94
CA VAL A 53 -7.98 13.83 6.31
C VAL A 53 -8.08 12.74 7.38
N LEU A 54 -8.89 12.95 8.43
CA LEU A 54 -9.11 11.95 9.46
C LEU A 54 -9.73 10.66 8.91
N VAL A 55 -10.73 10.78 8.02
CA VAL A 55 -11.32 9.63 7.31
C VAL A 55 -10.27 8.88 6.51
N LEU A 56 -9.42 9.58 5.72
CA LEU A 56 -8.40 8.93 4.92
C LEU A 56 -7.32 8.25 5.79
N MET A 57 -6.84 8.92 6.83
CA MET A 57 -5.83 8.38 7.77
C MET A 57 -6.31 7.13 8.49
N THR A 58 -7.61 7.01 8.73
CA THR A 58 -8.24 5.90 9.43
C THR A 58 -8.89 4.88 8.48
N THR A 59 -8.65 5.00 7.18
CA THR A 59 -9.01 3.98 6.17
C THR A 59 -7.98 2.86 6.19
N TYR A 60 -8.44 1.61 6.31
CA TYR A 60 -7.58 0.44 6.49
C TYR A 60 -6.47 0.33 5.44
N LEU A 61 -6.82 0.32 4.15
CA LEU A 61 -5.79 0.12 3.11
C LEU A 61 -4.82 1.30 3.04
N PHE A 62 -5.27 2.54 3.22
CA PHE A 62 -4.40 3.71 3.20
C PHE A 62 -3.37 3.64 4.34
N TRP A 63 -3.83 3.42 5.56
CA TRP A 63 -2.95 3.24 6.73
C TRP A 63 -1.94 2.11 6.51
N HIS A 64 -2.41 0.95 6.04
CA HIS A 64 -1.57 -0.21 5.79
C HIS A 64 -0.50 0.09 4.72
N GLN A 65 -0.88 0.69 3.58
CA GLN A 65 0.06 0.97 2.49
C GLN A 65 1.10 2.03 2.84
N VAL A 66 0.74 3.04 3.62
CA VAL A 66 1.67 4.06 4.10
C VAL A 66 2.71 3.45 5.06
N GLY A 67 2.32 2.48 5.88
CA GLY A 67 3.19 1.77 6.81
C GLY A 67 4.07 0.67 6.18
N MET A 68 3.76 0.26 4.94
CA MET A 68 4.53 -0.75 4.20
C MET A 68 5.53 -0.11 3.24
N GLY A 69 6.70 -0.71 3.05
CA GLY A 69 7.69 -0.25 2.08
C GLY A 69 7.29 -0.53 0.62
N GLN A 70 6.04 -0.18 0.25
CA GLN A 70 5.49 -0.43 -1.09
C GLN A 70 5.42 0.84 -1.92
N ILE A 71 5.59 0.67 -3.23
CA ILE A 71 5.67 1.75 -4.20
C ILE A 71 4.34 2.52 -4.37
N ASP A 72 3.20 1.87 -4.08
CA ASP A 72 1.88 2.39 -4.38
C ASP A 72 1.50 3.63 -3.59
N SER A 73 1.93 3.72 -2.32
CA SER A 73 1.75 4.93 -1.52
C SER A 73 2.57 6.11 -2.05
N LEU A 74 3.81 5.84 -2.49
CA LEU A 74 4.66 6.86 -3.11
C LEU A 74 4.06 7.35 -4.44
N LEU A 75 3.59 6.41 -5.28
CA LEU A 75 2.92 6.72 -6.53
C LEU A 75 1.68 7.58 -6.29
N CYS A 76 0.82 7.18 -5.33
CA CYS A 76 -0.37 7.95 -4.96
C CYS A 76 0.00 9.39 -4.54
N GLY A 77 1.13 9.58 -3.84
CA GLY A 77 1.65 10.89 -3.49
C GLY A 77 1.98 11.74 -4.72
N PHE A 78 2.68 11.20 -5.72
CA PHE A 78 2.96 11.89 -6.98
C PHE A 78 1.69 12.21 -7.78
N GLU A 79 0.79 11.25 -7.89
CA GLU A 79 -0.50 11.42 -8.59
C GLU A 79 -1.38 12.48 -7.91
N MET A 80 -1.46 12.47 -6.58
CA MET A 80 -2.19 13.48 -5.80
C MET A 80 -1.58 14.87 -5.94
N LEU A 81 -0.25 14.98 -5.96
CA LEU A 81 0.42 16.25 -6.16
C LEU A 81 0.19 16.78 -7.57
N ALA A 82 0.23 15.91 -8.58
CA ALA A 82 -0.11 16.26 -9.95
C ALA A 82 -1.56 16.77 -10.06
N LEU A 83 -2.53 16.05 -9.47
CA LEU A 83 -3.93 16.46 -9.45
C LEU A 83 -4.15 17.76 -8.69
N TYR A 84 -3.47 17.95 -7.54
CA TYR A 84 -3.52 19.20 -6.81
C TYR A 84 -3.05 20.39 -7.66
N LEU A 85 -1.93 20.25 -8.36
CA LEU A 85 -1.38 21.28 -9.24
C LEU A 85 -2.32 21.57 -10.40
N LEU A 86 -2.89 20.53 -11.06
CA LEU A 86 -3.86 20.68 -12.15
C LEU A 86 -5.13 21.39 -11.70
N PHE A 87 -5.78 20.95 -10.62
CA PHE A 87 -7.02 21.53 -10.10
C PHE A 87 -6.85 22.95 -9.54
N THR A 88 -5.63 23.32 -9.22
CA THR A 88 -5.33 24.66 -8.68
C THR A 88 -4.64 25.58 -9.67
N ALA A 89 -4.44 25.16 -10.91
CA ALA A 89 -3.72 25.95 -11.93
C ALA A 89 -4.28 27.34 -12.15
N GLY A 90 -5.62 27.51 -12.07
CA GLY A 90 -6.29 28.80 -12.15
C GLY A 90 -6.33 29.38 -13.57
N PRO A 91 -6.56 30.70 -13.73
CA PRO A 91 -6.59 31.37 -15.04
C PRO A 91 -5.21 31.36 -15.71
N ALA A 92 -5.20 31.60 -17.04
CA ALA A 92 -3.96 31.63 -17.82
C ALA A 92 -2.98 32.67 -17.28
N GLY A 93 -1.70 32.31 -17.25
CA GLY A 93 -0.62 33.14 -16.78
C GLY A 93 0.59 32.29 -16.33
N TRP A 94 1.71 32.93 -16.02
CA TRP A 94 2.95 32.26 -15.67
C TRP A 94 2.79 31.28 -14.49
N ARG A 95 2.04 31.67 -13.45
CA ARG A 95 1.74 30.79 -12.29
C ARG A 95 0.97 29.54 -12.67
N SER A 96 0.02 29.66 -13.62
CA SER A 96 -0.71 28.54 -14.17
C SER A 96 0.21 27.59 -14.93
N ASN A 97 1.09 28.14 -15.78
CA ASN A 97 2.04 27.35 -16.56
C ASN A 97 3.03 26.60 -15.66
N PHE A 98 3.53 27.24 -14.58
CA PHE A 98 4.37 26.54 -13.58
C PHE A 98 3.65 25.38 -12.88
N ARG A 99 2.35 25.52 -12.58
CA ARG A 99 1.58 24.43 -11.98
C ARG A 99 1.35 23.29 -12.97
N PHE A 100 1.04 23.58 -14.22
CA PHE A 100 0.96 22.56 -15.26
C PHE A 100 2.32 21.86 -15.45
N ALA A 101 3.40 22.60 -15.57
CA ALA A 101 4.74 22.01 -15.67
C ALA A 101 5.07 21.13 -14.45
N GLY A 102 4.81 21.63 -13.23
CA GLY A 102 5.00 20.86 -12.01
C GLY A 102 4.17 19.56 -11.96
N ALA A 103 2.93 19.59 -12.46
CA ALA A 103 2.10 18.40 -12.55
C ALA A 103 2.71 17.35 -13.49
N TYR A 104 3.19 17.75 -14.67
CA TYR A 104 3.84 16.83 -15.59
C TYR A 104 5.19 16.32 -15.09
N VAL A 105 5.95 17.14 -14.36
CA VAL A 105 7.15 16.68 -13.65
C VAL A 105 6.81 15.59 -12.63
N CYS A 106 5.78 15.80 -11.80
CA CYS A 106 5.32 14.78 -10.85
C CYS A 106 4.92 13.48 -11.55
N MET A 107 4.17 13.57 -12.66
CA MET A 107 3.80 12.40 -13.45
C MET A 107 5.01 11.71 -14.07
N GLY A 108 5.98 12.48 -14.61
CA GLY A 108 7.22 11.94 -15.20
C GLY A 108 8.08 11.20 -14.17
N VAL A 109 8.26 11.75 -12.97
CA VAL A 109 8.91 11.07 -11.85
C VAL A 109 8.11 9.84 -11.41
N GLY A 110 6.79 9.96 -11.41
CA GLY A 110 5.88 8.85 -11.12
C GLY A 110 6.03 7.67 -12.11
N ILE A 111 6.31 7.95 -13.41
CA ILE A 111 6.59 6.91 -14.41
C ILE A 111 7.81 6.07 -14.00
N LEU A 112 8.84 6.68 -13.45
CA LEU A 112 10.01 5.95 -12.92
C LEU A 112 9.65 5.05 -11.73
N ALA A 113 8.58 5.39 -11.02
CA ALA A 113 8.11 4.60 -9.88
C ALA A 113 7.34 3.35 -10.33
N LYS A 114 6.34 3.50 -11.22
CA LYS A 114 5.43 2.39 -11.56
C LYS A 114 5.01 2.34 -13.05
N GLY A 115 5.67 3.10 -13.91
CA GLY A 115 5.38 3.09 -15.34
C GLY A 115 4.25 4.05 -15.77
N PRO A 116 3.68 3.87 -16.98
CA PRO A 116 2.78 4.83 -17.63
C PRO A 116 1.49 5.16 -16.87
N VAL A 117 1.07 4.33 -15.93
CA VAL A 117 -0.13 4.58 -15.09
C VAL A 117 -0.04 5.89 -14.32
N ALA A 118 1.18 6.29 -13.90
CA ALA A 118 1.45 7.54 -13.20
C ALA A 118 1.14 8.80 -14.02
N LEU A 119 1.08 8.68 -15.34
CA LEU A 119 0.70 9.74 -16.25
C LEU A 119 -0.78 9.62 -16.65
N LEU A 120 -1.19 8.41 -17.08
CA LEU A 120 -2.51 8.19 -17.65
C LEU A 120 -3.63 8.43 -16.64
N VAL A 121 -3.51 7.89 -15.42
CA VAL A 121 -4.59 7.94 -14.44
C VAL A 121 -4.86 9.38 -13.97
N PRO A 122 -3.87 10.20 -13.54
CA PRO A 122 -4.13 11.60 -13.18
C PRO A 122 -4.70 12.44 -14.34
N LEU A 123 -4.24 12.22 -15.58
CA LEU A 123 -4.74 12.91 -16.73
C LEU A 123 -6.22 12.58 -17.00
N LEU A 124 -6.59 11.30 -16.97
CA LEU A 124 -7.98 10.86 -17.13
C LEU A 124 -8.85 11.38 -15.97
N VAL A 125 -8.37 11.30 -14.74
CA VAL A 125 -9.07 11.84 -13.58
C VAL A 125 -9.30 13.35 -13.77
N TYR A 126 -8.28 14.12 -14.11
CA TYR A 126 -8.42 15.56 -14.33
C TYR A 126 -9.40 15.87 -15.44
N ALA A 127 -9.31 15.18 -16.59
CA ALA A 127 -10.16 15.40 -17.74
C ALA A 127 -11.66 15.14 -17.42
N PHE A 128 -11.95 13.91 -17.00
CA PHE A 128 -13.34 13.49 -16.76
C PHE A 128 -13.97 14.18 -15.55
N SER A 129 -13.20 14.43 -14.49
CA SER A 129 -13.72 15.11 -13.31
C SER A 129 -13.96 16.61 -13.55
N SER A 130 -13.11 17.29 -14.37
CA SER A 130 -13.34 18.67 -14.77
C SER A 130 -14.54 18.79 -15.71
N TRP A 131 -14.68 17.85 -16.65
CA TRP A 131 -15.86 17.78 -17.52
C TRP A 131 -17.15 17.56 -16.70
N ALA A 132 -17.17 16.61 -15.80
CA ALA A 132 -18.32 16.32 -14.93
C ALA A 132 -18.69 17.51 -14.02
N ALA A 133 -17.71 18.29 -13.61
CA ALA A 133 -17.93 19.51 -12.81
C ALA A 133 -18.48 20.70 -13.62
N GLY A 134 -18.54 20.60 -14.96
CA GLY A 134 -18.92 21.70 -15.85
C GLY A 134 -17.78 22.66 -16.18
N GLU A 135 -16.52 22.26 -15.88
CA GLU A 135 -15.31 23.07 -16.10
C GLU A 135 -14.52 22.62 -17.34
N ALA A 136 -15.19 22.14 -18.39
CA ALA A 136 -14.56 21.65 -19.62
C ALA A 136 -13.65 22.70 -20.30
N ALA A 137 -13.93 24.00 -20.11
CA ALA A 137 -13.05 25.06 -20.59
C ALA A 137 -11.63 25.02 -19.99
N ALA A 138 -11.45 24.46 -18.81
CA ALA A 138 -10.14 24.27 -18.21
C ALA A 138 -9.25 23.30 -19.03
N LEU A 139 -9.88 22.37 -19.73
CA LEU A 139 -9.19 21.37 -20.57
C LEU A 139 -8.58 21.99 -21.84
N LYS A 140 -9.14 23.09 -22.35
CA LYS A 140 -8.56 23.79 -23.52
C LYS A 140 -7.22 24.43 -23.23
N ARG A 141 -6.91 24.68 -21.95
CA ARG A 141 -5.64 25.29 -21.50
C ARG A 141 -4.60 24.27 -21.11
N TRP A 142 -4.92 23.04 -21.23
CA TRP A 142 -4.08 21.94 -20.87
C TRP A 142 -3.00 21.76 -21.95
N HIS A 143 -1.80 22.17 -21.65
CA HIS A 143 -0.68 22.16 -22.58
C HIS A 143 -0.18 20.73 -22.86
N TRP A 144 -1.01 19.95 -23.54
CA TRP A 144 -0.81 18.53 -23.78
C TRP A 144 0.55 18.17 -24.31
N LEU A 145 0.94 18.77 -25.45
CA LEU A 145 2.15 18.37 -26.14
C LEU A 145 3.38 18.66 -25.31
N TRP A 146 3.53 19.90 -24.84
CA TRP A 146 4.66 20.30 -24.02
C TRP A 146 4.71 19.58 -22.69
N GLY A 147 3.58 19.33 -22.09
CA GLY A 147 3.46 18.58 -20.85
C GLY A 147 3.88 17.13 -21.02
N LEU A 148 3.42 16.45 -22.07
CA LEU A 148 3.84 15.08 -22.38
C LEU A 148 5.33 14.98 -22.67
N LEU A 149 5.90 15.92 -23.43
CA LEU A 149 7.35 15.98 -23.67
C LEU A 149 8.10 16.17 -22.35
N LEU A 150 7.65 17.08 -21.47
CA LEU A 150 8.26 17.30 -20.17
C LEU A 150 8.21 16.04 -19.28
N ALA A 151 7.08 15.34 -19.24
CA ALA A 151 6.96 14.10 -18.49
C ALA A 151 7.85 12.98 -19.06
N ALA A 152 8.03 12.93 -20.37
CA ALA A 152 8.85 11.94 -21.06
C ALA A 152 10.35 12.10 -20.81
N ILE A 153 10.82 13.29 -20.40
CA ILE A 153 12.26 13.53 -20.11
C ILE A 153 12.79 12.55 -19.06
N PHE A 154 12.01 12.29 -17.99
CA PHE A 154 12.46 11.46 -16.88
C PHE A 154 12.67 9.98 -17.29
N PRO A 155 11.68 9.28 -17.87
CA PRO A 155 11.90 7.92 -18.34
C PRO A 155 12.93 7.86 -19.49
N ALA A 156 12.99 8.85 -20.38
CA ALA A 156 13.98 8.89 -21.45
C ALA A 156 15.41 9.04 -20.90
N ALA A 157 15.63 9.93 -19.93
CA ALA A 157 16.92 10.08 -19.27
C ALA A 157 17.35 8.80 -18.54
N TRP A 158 16.39 8.11 -17.88
CA TRP A 158 16.65 6.83 -17.24
C TRP A 158 17.04 5.74 -18.25
N LEU A 159 16.30 5.61 -19.35
CA LEU A 159 16.60 4.64 -20.41
C LEU A 159 17.95 4.91 -21.07
N LEU A 160 18.27 6.20 -21.31
CA LEU A 160 19.58 6.60 -21.84
C LEU A 160 20.71 6.24 -20.87
N ALA A 161 20.56 6.51 -19.58
CA ALA A 161 21.55 6.16 -18.57
C ALA A 161 21.82 4.64 -18.55
N ILE A 162 20.78 3.82 -18.65
CA ILE A 162 20.92 2.36 -18.71
C ILE A 162 21.63 1.93 -20.02
N ALA A 163 21.28 2.56 -21.15
CA ALA A 163 21.91 2.26 -22.44
C ALA A 163 23.42 2.54 -22.42
N VAL A 164 23.82 3.66 -21.80
CA VAL A 164 25.23 4.07 -21.69
C VAL A 164 26.02 3.21 -20.71
N THR A 165 25.38 2.76 -19.62
CA THR A 165 26.04 1.92 -18.57
C THR A 165 26.12 0.44 -18.93
N GLY A 166 25.56 0.00 -20.06
CA GLY A 166 25.56 -1.38 -20.54
C GLY A 166 24.50 -2.24 -19.86
N ALA A 167 23.28 -2.20 -20.41
CA ALA A 167 22.20 -3.08 -19.95
C ALA A 167 22.42 -4.52 -20.44
N PRO A 168 22.04 -5.54 -19.64
CA PRO A 168 22.01 -6.91 -20.11
C PRO A 168 21.12 -7.07 -21.36
N ASP A 169 21.45 -8.04 -22.22
CA ASP A 169 20.66 -8.35 -23.40
C ASP A 169 19.18 -8.63 -23.03
N GLY A 170 18.26 -8.05 -23.80
CA GLY A 170 16.83 -8.20 -23.57
C GLY A 170 16.23 -7.33 -22.47
N TYR A 171 17.03 -6.58 -21.70
CA TYR A 171 16.54 -5.76 -20.58
C TYR A 171 15.52 -4.70 -21.00
N PHE A 172 15.76 -4.00 -22.14
CA PHE A 172 14.81 -3.01 -22.64
C PHE A 172 13.48 -3.65 -23.07
N LYS A 173 13.53 -4.82 -23.73
CA LYS A 173 12.33 -5.57 -24.08
C LYS A 173 11.55 -5.92 -22.82
N TYR A 174 12.21 -6.48 -21.82
CA TYR A 174 11.60 -6.81 -20.55
C TYR A 174 10.98 -5.59 -19.86
N LEU A 175 11.71 -4.48 -19.76
CA LEU A 175 11.25 -3.28 -19.04
C LEU A 175 10.08 -2.60 -19.75
N ILE A 176 10.13 -2.44 -21.08
CA ILE A 176 9.13 -1.67 -21.82
C ILE A 176 7.93 -2.56 -22.17
N PHE A 177 8.16 -3.75 -22.70
CA PHE A 177 7.09 -4.61 -23.21
C PHE A 177 6.55 -5.54 -22.13
N ASP A 178 7.36 -6.40 -21.54
CA ASP A 178 6.87 -7.45 -20.63
C ASP A 178 6.30 -6.85 -19.33
N GLN A 179 6.98 -5.86 -18.73
CA GLN A 179 6.52 -5.22 -17.49
C GLN A 179 5.32 -4.30 -17.67
N ASN A 180 5.11 -3.68 -18.83
CA ASN A 180 4.01 -2.76 -19.03
C ASN A 180 2.89 -3.40 -19.89
N ILE A 181 3.21 -3.84 -21.11
CA ILE A 181 2.21 -4.38 -22.03
C ILE A 181 1.80 -5.79 -21.61
N GLY A 182 2.75 -6.67 -21.26
CA GLY A 182 2.46 -8.03 -20.80
C GLY A 182 1.59 -8.04 -19.53
N ARG A 183 1.83 -7.11 -18.59
CA ARG A 183 0.92 -6.94 -17.44
C ARG A 183 -0.46 -6.42 -17.83
N ALA A 184 -0.53 -5.46 -18.74
CA ALA A 184 -1.81 -4.92 -19.22
C ALA A 184 -2.61 -5.98 -19.99
N ALA A 185 -1.92 -6.89 -20.72
CA ALA A 185 -2.53 -8.04 -21.41
C ALA A 185 -2.85 -9.21 -20.46
N GLY A 186 -2.40 -9.18 -19.20
CA GLY A 186 -2.63 -10.23 -18.22
C GLY A 186 -1.74 -11.45 -18.34
N GLU A 187 -0.62 -11.35 -19.07
CA GLU A 187 0.39 -12.40 -19.18
C GLU A 187 1.17 -12.55 -17.88
N LEU A 188 1.41 -11.41 -17.19
CA LEU A 188 2.09 -11.34 -15.91
C LEU A 188 1.15 -10.79 -14.84
N GLY A 189 0.98 -11.54 -13.74
CA GLY A 189 0.25 -11.06 -12.56
C GLY A 189 -1.00 -11.87 -12.20
N HIS A 190 -1.79 -11.34 -11.28
CA HIS A 190 -2.98 -12.01 -10.75
C HIS A 190 -4.22 -11.65 -11.59
N ARG A 191 -4.65 -12.55 -12.44
CA ARG A 191 -5.92 -12.39 -13.19
C ARG A 191 -7.09 -12.35 -12.20
N GLN A 192 -7.92 -11.32 -12.32
CA GLN A 192 -9.09 -11.13 -11.48
C GLN A 192 -10.29 -10.70 -12.35
N PRO A 193 -11.53 -11.03 -11.95
CA PRO A 193 -12.72 -10.67 -12.68
C PRO A 193 -12.89 -9.14 -12.80
N PHE A 194 -13.67 -8.68 -13.77
CA PHE A 194 -13.92 -7.25 -14.01
C PHE A 194 -14.44 -6.54 -12.75
N PHE A 195 -15.32 -7.17 -12.00
CA PHE A 195 -15.95 -6.62 -10.78
C PHE A 195 -15.09 -6.72 -9.52
N TYR A 196 -13.84 -7.16 -9.60
CA TYR A 196 -12.93 -7.36 -8.45
C TYR A 196 -12.90 -6.15 -7.50
N PHE A 197 -12.82 -4.94 -8.05
CA PHE A 197 -12.75 -3.74 -7.21
C PHE A 197 -14.07 -3.42 -6.50
N LEU A 198 -15.21 -3.86 -7.00
CA LEU A 198 -16.48 -3.73 -6.29
C LEU A 198 -16.55 -4.60 -5.03
N THR A 199 -15.81 -5.71 -5.00
CA THR A 199 -15.74 -6.61 -3.85
C THR A 199 -14.68 -6.20 -2.85
N CYS A 200 -13.48 -5.80 -3.31
CA CYS A 200 -12.38 -5.45 -2.40
C CYS A 200 -12.48 -4.01 -1.86
N PHE A 201 -12.99 -3.05 -2.63
CA PHE A 201 -13.07 -1.65 -2.22
C PHE A 201 -13.83 -1.44 -0.89
N PRO A 202 -15.01 -2.06 -0.64
CA PRO A 202 -15.70 -1.89 0.63
C PRO A 202 -14.88 -2.39 1.83
N VAL A 203 -14.16 -3.49 1.68
CA VAL A 203 -13.30 -4.06 2.73
C VAL A 203 -12.10 -3.16 2.99
N ASP A 204 -11.44 -2.75 1.93
CA ASP A 204 -10.22 -1.95 1.99
C ASP A 204 -10.48 -0.51 2.47
N PHE A 205 -11.71 0.00 2.27
CA PHE A 205 -12.14 1.32 2.71
C PHE A 205 -12.81 1.31 4.10
N LEU A 206 -12.82 0.18 4.81
CA LEU A 206 -13.30 0.14 6.20
C LEU A 206 -12.50 1.10 7.09
N PRO A 207 -13.17 1.70 8.12
CA PRO A 207 -14.58 1.52 8.50
C PRO A 207 -15.55 2.38 7.67
N TRP A 208 -15.04 3.26 6.84
CA TRP A 208 -15.82 4.33 6.19
C TRP A 208 -16.72 3.83 5.07
N ALA A 209 -16.44 2.65 4.50
CA ALA A 209 -17.29 2.00 3.52
C ALA A 209 -18.74 1.83 4.02
N LEU A 210 -18.92 1.63 5.30
CA LEU A 210 -20.24 1.50 5.92
C LEU A 210 -21.10 2.78 5.78
N PHE A 211 -20.46 3.94 5.64
CA PHE A 211 -21.12 5.25 5.48
C PHE A 211 -21.30 5.69 4.03
N LEU A 212 -20.83 4.91 3.04
CA LEU A 212 -21.05 5.21 1.62
C LEU A 212 -22.53 5.31 1.25
N PRO A 213 -23.43 4.44 1.76
CA PRO A 213 -24.86 4.58 1.51
C PRO A 213 -25.43 5.92 2.04
N ALA A 214 -24.96 6.40 3.20
CA ALA A 214 -25.36 7.69 3.74
C ALA A 214 -24.85 8.84 2.87
N ALA A 215 -23.62 8.80 2.40
CA ALA A 215 -23.06 9.79 1.46
C ALA A 215 -23.86 9.82 0.15
N PHE A 216 -24.22 8.66 -0.39
CA PHE A 216 -25.03 8.55 -1.61
C PHE A 216 -26.46 9.07 -1.40
N ALA A 217 -27.13 8.71 -0.30
CA ALA A 217 -28.44 9.21 0.04
C ALA A 217 -28.42 10.74 0.19
N THR A 218 -27.42 11.30 0.86
CA THR A 218 -27.23 12.74 1.00
C THR A 218 -27.06 13.41 -0.36
N TRP A 219 -26.21 12.85 -1.23
CA TRP A 219 -26.01 13.37 -2.59
C TRP A 219 -27.30 13.41 -3.40
N LYS A 220 -28.10 12.35 -3.32
CA LYS A 220 -29.40 12.24 -4.02
C LYS A 220 -30.43 13.25 -3.49
N HIS A 221 -30.39 13.58 -2.20
CA HIS A 221 -31.33 14.51 -1.56
C HIS A 221 -30.94 16.00 -1.72
N ARG A 222 -29.73 16.31 -2.21
CA ARG A 222 -29.32 17.69 -2.46
C ARG A 222 -30.07 18.27 -3.66
N ASN A 223 -30.81 19.38 -3.47
CA ASN A 223 -31.58 20.05 -4.53
C ASN A 223 -30.69 20.59 -5.65
N SER A 224 -29.44 20.89 -5.38
CA SER A 224 -28.42 21.22 -6.37
C SER A 224 -27.15 20.43 -6.09
N VAL A 225 -26.81 19.53 -7.00
CA VAL A 225 -25.53 18.81 -6.93
C VAL A 225 -24.39 19.75 -7.27
N ARG A 226 -23.52 20.04 -6.31
CA ARG A 226 -22.35 20.89 -6.52
C ARG A 226 -21.45 20.30 -7.61
N GLY A 227 -20.85 21.15 -8.44
CA GLY A 227 -19.86 20.69 -9.43
C GLY A 227 -18.74 19.85 -8.80
N GLN A 228 -18.34 20.20 -7.57
CA GLN A 228 -17.32 19.47 -6.80
C GLN A 228 -17.77 18.04 -6.46
N ASP A 229 -19.03 17.80 -6.12
CA ASP A 229 -19.53 16.45 -5.83
C ASP A 229 -19.46 15.57 -7.10
N ARG A 230 -19.85 16.12 -8.25
CA ARG A 230 -19.72 15.44 -9.56
C ARG A 230 -18.26 15.17 -9.89
N ARG A 231 -17.37 16.11 -9.59
CA ARG A 231 -15.91 15.94 -9.75
C ARG A 231 -15.40 14.75 -8.97
N LEU A 232 -15.77 14.62 -7.67
CA LEU A 232 -15.32 13.53 -6.82
C LEU A 232 -15.84 12.18 -7.31
N LEU A 233 -17.12 12.10 -7.68
CA LEU A 233 -17.72 10.87 -8.21
C LEU A 233 -17.07 10.43 -9.53
N ALA A 234 -16.82 11.38 -10.44
CA ALA A 234 -16.11 11.11 -11.69
C ALA A 234 -14.67 10.64 -11.43
N TRP A 235 -13.97 11.25 -10.48
CA TRP A 235 -12.62 10.82 -10.07
C TRP A 235 -12.64 9.35 -9.58
N ILE A 236 -13.52 9.02 -8.63
CA ILE A 236 -13.67 7.65 -8.12
C ILE A 236 -13.97 6.67 -9.25
N ALA A 237 -14.94 7.01 -10.09
CA ALA A 237 -15.37 6.17 -11.22
C ALA A 237 -14.23 5.93 -12.22
N VAL A 238 -13.49 6.96 -12.60
CA VAL A 238 -12.38 6.86 -13.55
C VAL A 238 -11.31 5.89 -13.03
N VAL A 239 -10.91 6.03 -11.77
CA VAL A 239 -9.87 5.14 -11.19
C VAL A 239 -10.36 3.69 -11.15
N ILE A 240 -11.57 3.44 -10.67
CA ILE A 240 -12.13 2.09 -10.58
C ILE A 240 -12.31 1.48 -11.98
N VAL A 241 -12.90 2.21 -12.92
CA VAL A 241 -13.13 1.71 -14.29
C VAL A 241 -11.80 1.44 -15.00
N PHE A 242 -10.84 2.38 -14.94
CA PHE A 242 -9.55 2.22 -15.58
C PHE A 242 -8.85 0.92 -15.16
N PHE A 243 -8.74 0.67 -13.87
CA PHE A 243 -8.10 -0.55 -13.40
C PHE A 243 -8.98 -1.81 -13.55
N SER A 244 -10.30 -1.68 -13.64
CA SER A 244 -11.20 -2.81 -13.95
C SER A 244 -11.03 -3.34 -15.36
N LEU A 245 -10.58 -2.51 -16.30
CA LEU A 245 -10.32 -2.92 -17.69
C LEU A 245 -9.05 -3.80 -17.79
N SER A 246 -8.09 -3.66 -16.88
CA SER A 246 -6.89 -4.50 -16.87
C SER A 246 -7.22 -5.91 -16.36
N PRO A 247 -6.75 -7.00 -17.00
CA PRO A 247 -6.90 -8.36 -16.48
C PRO A 247 -6.17 -8.60 -15.16
N SER A 248 -4.97 -8.05 -15.01
CA SER A 248 -4.17 -8.16 -13.78
C SER A 248 -4.58 -7.08 -12.79
N LYS A 249 -5.08 -7.48 -11.61
CA LYS A 249 -5.60 -6.56 -10.59
C LYS A 249 -5.02 -6.88 -9.22
N ARG A 250 -4.74 -5.80 -8.47
CA ARG A 250 -4.47 -5.83 -7.02
C ARG A 250 -5.27 -4.73 -6.36
N ASN A 251 -5.76 -4.98 -5.16
CA ASN A 251 -6.60 -4.01 -4.41
C ASN A 251 -5.94 -2.63 -4.27
N LEU A 252 -4.62 -2.59 -4.10
CA LEU A 252 -3.86 -1.34 -3.94
C LEU A 252 -3.82 -0.45 -5.21
N TYR A 253 -4.20 -0.96 -6.40
CA TYR A 253 -4.17 -0.14 -7.62
C TYR A 253 -5.16 1.02 -7.59
N ILE A 254 -6.27 0.88 -6.86
CA ILE A 254 -7.29 1.92 -6.73
C ILE A 254 -7.03 2.89 -5.57
N LEU A 255 -5.82 2.91 -5.00
CA LEU A 255 -5.47 3.76 -3.85
C LEU A 255 -5.75 5.25 -4.12
N LEU A 256 -5.59 5.71 -5.37
CA LEU A 256 -5.89 7.10 -5.77
C LEU A 256 -7.40 7.45 -5.69
N ALA A 257 -8.31 6.47 -5.64
CA ALA A 257 -9.74 6.75 -5.44
C ALA A 257 -10.07 7.12 -3.99
N TYR A 258 -9.25 6.71 -3.02
CA TYR A 258 -9.56 6.87 -1.59
C TYR A 258 -9.57 8.32 -1.10
N PRO A 259 -8.63 9.21 -1.50
CA PRO A 259 -8.72 10.63 -1.15
C PRO A 259 -10.02 11.28 -1.62
N ALA A 260 -10.48 10.97 -2.84
CA ALA A 260 -11.75 11.48 -3.35
C ALA A 260 -12.95 10.92 -2.57
N THR A 261 -12.93 9.64 -2.24
CA THR A 261 -14.01 9.00 -1.47
C THR A 261 -14.05 9.53 -0.04
N ALA A 262 -12.91 9.71 0.62
CA ALA A 262 -12.83 10.32 1.94
C ALA A 262 -13.40 11.75 1.96
N LEU A 263 -13.07 12.55 0.93
CA LEU A 263 -13.59 13.89 0.78
C LEU A 263 -15.10 13.88 0.49
N TRP A 264 -15.60 12.93 -0.30
CA TRP A 264 -17.03 12.80 -0.58
C TRP A 264 -17.83 12.48 0.68
N ILE A 265 -17.38 11.51 1.49
CA ILE A 265 -18.00 11.21 2.80
C ILE A 265 -17.94 12.45 3.69
N ALA A 266 -16.75 13.07 3.81
CA ALA A 266 -16.58 14.27 4.63
C ALA A 266 -17.41 15.45 4.17
N SER A 267 -17.73 15.59 2.87
CA SER A 267 -18.60 16.64 2.38
C SER A 267 -20.09 16.40 2.70
N SER A 268 -20.47 15.15 2.94
CA SER A 268 -21.86 14.75 3.14
C SER A 268 -22.36 14.86 4.58
N TRP A 269 -21.47 14.78 5.58
CA TRP A 269 -21.87 14.63 6.99
C TRP A 269 -22.77 15.76 7.51
N LYS A 270 -22.61 16.99 7.03
CA LYS A 270 -23.45 18.13 7.43
C LYS A 270 -24.92 17.95 7.08
N ASP A 271 -25.19 17.14 6.07
CA ASP A 271 -26.55 16.89 5.58
C ASP A 271 -27.13 15.57 6.11
N TRP A 272 -26.42 14.84 6.97
CA TRP A 272 -26.92 13.56 7.53
C TRP A 272 -28.21 13.71 8.34
N GLY A 273 -28.43 14.87 8.95
CA GLY A 273 -29.72 15.18 9.59
C GLY A 273 -30.91 15.33 8.64
N LYS A 274 -30.66 15.47 7.32
CA LYS A 274 -31.69 15.65 6.27
C LYS A 274 -32.09 14.35 5.58
N ILE A 275 -31.38 13.25 5.81
CA ILE A 275 -31.67 11.92 5.27
C ILE A 275 -32.31 11.03 6.33
N ASN A 276 -32.84 9.87 5.89
CA ASN A 276 -33.32 8.88 6.85
C ASN A 276 -32.20 8.49 7.79
N ARG A 277 -32.42 8.66 9.09
CA ARG A 277 -31.45 8.39 10.16
C ARG A 277 -30.86 6.97 10.12
N LEU A 278 -31.60 6.01 9.57
CA LEU A 278 -31.13 4.63 9.46
C LEU A 278 -29.85 4.50 8.66
N TRP A 279 -29.66 5.33 7.62
CA TRP A 279 -28.43 5.33 6.81
C TRP A 279 -27.16 5.64 7.60
N VAL A 280 -27.29 6.32 8.74
CA VAL A 280 -26.18 6.70 9.60
C VAL A 280 -26.12 5.85 10.85
N THR A 281 -27.28 5.51 11.43
CA THR A 281 -27.33 4.76 12.69
C THR A 281 -26.99 3.29 12.51
N ILE A 282 -27.39 2.64 11.42
CA ILE A 282 -27.05 1.23 11.17
C ILE A 282 -25.52 1.05 11.08
N PRO A 283 -24.76 1.81 10.26
CA PRO A 283 -23.31 1.76 10.26
C PRO A 283 -22.69 1.92 11.65
N ALA A 284 -23.17 2.88 12.43
CA ALA A 284 -22.68 3.11 13.78
C ALA A 284 -22.92 1.91 14.71
N TRP A 285 -24.12 1.29 14.65
CA TRP A 285 -24.44 0.09 15.42
C TRP A 285 -23.59 -1.11 14.98
N VAL A 286 -23.37 -1.28 13.68
CA VAL A 286 -22.49 -2.34 13.15
C VAL A 286 -21.07 -2.18 13.69
N LEU A 287 -20.52 -0.95 13.70
CA LEU A 287 -19.18 -0.70 14.23
C LEU A 287 -19.09 -0.94 15.74
N MET A 288 -20.09 -0.50 16.51
CA MET A 288 -20.14 -0.75 17.95
C MET A 288 -20.23 -2.26 18.24
N GLY A 289 -21.07 -3.00 17.50
CA GLY A 289 -21.18 -4.45 17.61
C GLY A 289 -19.86 -5.16 17.24
N LEU A 290 -19.17 -4.69 16.21
CA LEU A 290 -17.86 -5.21 15.83
C LEU A 290 -16.81 -4.94 16.91
N PHE A 291 -16.78 -3.75 17.52
CA PHE A 291 -15.88 -3.45 18.63
C PHE A 291 -16.17 -4.31 19.86
N LEU A 292 -17.44 -4.54 20.17
CA LEU A 292 -17.82 -5.48 21.25
C LEU A 292 -17.34 -6.90 20.96
N LEU A 293 -17.58 -7.40 19.75
CA LEU A 293 -17.17 -8.75 19.35
C LEU A 293 -15.65 -8.91 19.40
N LEU A 294 -14.92 -8.01 18.74
CA LEU A 294 -13.46 -8.04 18.71
C LEU A 294 -12.86 -7.78 20.10
N GLY A 295 -13.51 -6.93 20.89
CA GLY A 295 -13.10 -6.67 22.27
C GLY A 295 -13.25 -7.92 23.16
N LEU A 296 -14.39 -8.61 23.08
CA LEU A 296 -14.61 -9.86 23.80
C LEU A 296 -13.64 -10.96 23.34
N THR A 297 -13.45 -11.15 22.04
CA THR A 297 -12.49 -12.14 21.53
C THR A 297 -11.05 -11.83 21.94
N GLY A 298 -10.65 -10.55 21.98
CA GLY A 298 -9.35 -10.13 22.48
C GLY A 298 -9.16 -10.42 23.98
N CYS A 299 -10.19 -10.14 24.78
CA CYS A 299 -10.17 -10.45 26.22
C CYS A 299 -10.17 -11.96 26.51
N LEU A 300 -10.80 -12.77 25.67
CA LEU A 300 -10.89 -14.22 25.82
C LEU A 300 -9.78 -14.98 25.08
N ALA A 301 -8.87 -14.28 24.42
CA ALA A 301 -7.82 -14.90 23.61
C ALA A 301 -6.91 -15.85 24.42
N TRP A 302 -6.76 -15.62 25.72
CA TRP A 302 -5.99 -16.50 26.61
C TRP A 302 -6.56 -17.92 26.74
N LEU A 303 -7.82 -18.13 26.38
CA LEU A 303 -8.45 -19.47 26.31
C LEU A 303 -7.92 -20.29 25.10
N TYR A 304 -7.18 -19.67 24.18
CA TYR A 304 -6.63 -20.31 23.00
C TYR A 304 -5.10 -20.36 23.05
N PRO A 305 -4.51 -21.29 23.83
CA PRO A 305 -3.06 -21.39 24.02
C PRO A 305 -2.29 -21.79 22.73
N SER A 306 -3.00 -22.25 21.70
CA SER A 306 -2.43 -22.61 20.40
C SER A 306 -2.06 -21.41 19.52
N LEU A 307 -2.28 -20.18 19.98
CA LEU A 307 -1.82 -19.00 19.24
C LEU A 307 -0.29 -18.96 19.20
N PRO A 308 0.32 -18.61 18.06
CA PRO A 308 1.75 -18.63 17.88
C PRO A 308 2.49 -17.48 18.60
N PHE A 309 1.79 -16.71 19.41
CA PHE A 309 2.29 -15.63 20.28
C PHE A 309 1.50 -15.61 21.59
N SER A 310 2.01 -14.91 22.60
CA SER A 310 1.30 -14.81 23.88
C SER A 310 -0.07 -14.15 23.72
N PRO A 311 -1.19 -14.84 24.02
CA PRO A 311 -2.53 -14.28 23.90
C PRO A 311 -2.77 -13.05 24.77
N LEU A 312 -2.01 -12.89 25.86
CA LEU A 312 -2.09 -11.75 26.78
C LEU A 312 -1.80 -10.41 26.11
N ILE A 313 -1.09 -10.41 24.98
CA ILE A 313 -0.84 -9.22 24.16
C ILE A 313 -2.15 -8.62 23.62
N LEU A 314 -3.19 -9.43 23.43
CA LEU A 314 -4.48 -9.00 22.91
C LEU A 314 -5.40 -8.42 24.01
N LEU A 315 -5.10 -8.66 25.28
CA LEU A 315 -5.96 -8.23 26.40
C LEU A 315 -6.12 -6.68 26.45
N PRO A 316 -5.05 -5.85 26.40
CA PRO A 316 -5.21 -4.40 26.40
C PRO A 316 -6.02 -3.89 25.21
N LEU A 317 -5.83 -4.50 24.03
CA LEU A 317 -6.59 -4.18 22.82
C LEU A 317 -8.06 -4.55 22.99
N GLY A 318 -8.34 -5.72 23.54
CA GLY A 318 -9.70 -6.18 23.84
C GLY A 318 -10.43 -5.23 24.78
N VAL A 319 -9.81 -4.88 25.90
CA VAL A 319 -10.36 -3.90 26.87
C VAL A 319 -10.56 -2.53 26.23
N GLY A 320 -9.58 -2.06 25.42
CA GLY A 320 -9.69 -0.79 24.70
C GLY A 320 -10.87 -0.75 23.72
N LEU A 321 -11.11 -1.84 22.99
CA LEU A 321 -12.24 -1.94 22.05
C LEU A 321 -13.59 -2.01 22.79
N LEU A 322 -13.67 -2.71 23.92
CA LEU A 322 -14.87 -2.71 24.76
C LEU A 322 -15.16 -1.30 25.30
N ALA A 323 -14.14 -0.61 25.81
CA ALA A 323 -14.28 0.77 26.29
C ALA A 323 -14.72 1.72 25.16
N ALA A 324 -14.17 1.56 23.94
CA ALA A 324 -14.54 2.33 22.77
C ALA A 324 -16.02 2.09 22.38
N ALA A 325 -16.48 0.84 22.37
CA ALA A 325 -17.86 0.51 22.10
C ALA A 325 -18.82 1.16 23.10
N VAL A 326 -18.52 1.06 24.41
CA VAL A 326 -19.30 1.68 25.48
C VAL A 326 -19.29 3.21 25.33
N TRP A 327 -18.14 3.81 25.06
CA TRP A 327 -18.03 5.26 24.90
C TRP A 327 -18.85 5.77 23.71
N LEU A 328 -18.79 5.11 22.56
CA LEU A 328 -19.61 5.44 21.39
C LEU A 328 -21.10 5.23 21.66
N TRP A 329 -21.46 4.20 22.44
CA TRP A 329 -22.85 3.96 22.85
C TRP A 329 -23.38 5.07 23.76
N ILE A 330 -22.60 5.53 24.74
CA ILE A 330 -22.97 6.66 25.60
C ILE A 330 -23.19 7.91 24.75
N ARG A 331 -22.32 8.13 23.77
CA ARG A 331 -22.35 9.30 22.87
C ARG A 331 -23.20 9.12 21.61
N ARG A 332 -24.01 8.07 21.52
CA ARG A 332 -24.81 7.77 20.32
C ARG A 332 -25.76 8.87 19.88
N ARG A 333 -26.25 9.72 20.81
CA ARG A 333 -27.12 10.86 20.49
C ARG A 333 -26.38 11.92 19.67
N GLU A 334 -25.09 12.09 19.84
CA GLU A 334 -24.27 13.04 19.10
C GLU A 334 -24.25 12.74 17.58
N LEU A 335 -24.46 11.48 17.19
CA LEU A 335 -24.59 11.11 15.78
C LEU A 335 -25.68 11.91 15.04
N GLN A 336 -26.67 12.39 15.77
CA GLN A 336 -27.78 13.21 15.23
C GLN A 336 -27.60 14.71 15.56
N THR A 337 -27.07 15.06 16.71
CA THR A 337 -26.93 16.44 17.18
C THR A 337 -25.63 17.09 16.73
N ASP A 338 -24.54 16.36 16.72
CA ASP A 338 -23.21 16.80 16.29
C ASP A 338 -22.46 15.64 15.62
N PRO A 339 -22.79 15.29 14.36
CA PRO A 339 -22.13 14.21 13.64
C PRO A 339 -20.63 14.39 13.49
N SER A 340 -20.13 15.65 13.46
CA SER A 340 -18.69 15.91 13.33
C SER A 340 -17.91 15.47 14.57
N ALA A 341 -18.43 15.76 15.74
CA ALA A 341 -17.82 15.34 16.99
C ALA A 341 -17.82 13.81 17.11
N TRP A 342 -18.91 13.14 16.74
CA TRP A 342 -18.99 11.68 16.75
C TRP A 342 -17.99 11.04 15.79
N LEU A 343 -17.91 11.53 14.54
CA LEU A 343 -16.93 11.07 13.54
C LEU A 343 -15.49 11.28 14.01
N THR A 344 -15.21 12.45 14.60
CA THR A 344 -13.88 12.74 15.14
C THR A 344 -13.48 11.74 16.23
N ARG A 345 -14.41 11.38 17.14
CA ARG A 345 -14.16 10.36 18.17
C ARG A 345 -13.89 9.00 17.54
N LEU A 346 -14.69 8.62 16.55
CA LEU A 346 -14.45 7.37 15.81
C LEU A 346 -13.07 7.34 15.17
N CYS A 347 -12.64 8.45 14.53
CA CYS A 347 -11.30 8.57 13.98
C CYS A 347 -10.22 8.42 15.05
N VAL A 348 -10.38 9.05 16.22
CA VAL A 348 -9.42 8.93 17.33
C VAL A 348 -9.31 7.47 17.81
N ILE A 349 -10.44 6.76 17.93
CA ILE A 349 -10.44 5.33 18.28
C ILE A 349 -9.63 4.53 17.25
N PHE A 350 -9.85 4.74 15.94
CA PHE A 350 -9.11 4.03 14.89
C PHE A 350 -7.63 4.41 14.86
N ILE A 351 -7.26 5.67 15.11
CA ILE A 351 -5.85 6.07 15.21
C ILE A 351 -5.17 5.33 16.36
N VAL A 352 -5.78 5.30 17.54
CA VAL A 352 -5.25 4.58 18.70
C VAL A 352 -5.15 3.07 18.40
N LEU A 353 -6.19 2.49 17.79
CA LEU A 353 -6.22 1.08 17.41
C LEU A 353 -5.08 0.77 16.41
N PHE A 354 -4.89 1.60 15.38
CA PHE A 354 -3.87 1.39 14.37
C PHE A 354 -2.44 1.53 14.94
N ILE A 355 -2.23 2.48 15.84
CA ILE A 355 -0.97 2.60 16.58
C ILE A 355 -0.73 1.34 17.41
N ALA A 356 -1.74 0.88 18.15
CA ALA A 356 -1.62 -0.30 19.00
C ALA A 356 -1.39 -1.58 18.19
N VAL A 357 -2.09 -1.77 17.07
CA VAL A 357 -1.87 -2.90 16.15
C VAL A 357 -0.46 -2.84 15.55
N GLY A 358 -0.03 -1.67 15.09
CA GLY A 358 1.28 -1.47 14.49
C GLY A 358 2.45 -1.66 15.47
N SER A 359 2.29 -1.22 16.73
CA SER A 359 3.36 -1.26 17.74
C SER A 359 3.37 -2.53 18.59
N VAL A 360 2.26 -3.26 18.67
CA VAL A 360 2.12 -4.44 19.53
C VAL A 360 1.89 -5.72 18.72
N VAL A 361 0.84 -5.73 17.87
CA VAL A 361 0.44 -6.97 17.15
C VAL A 361 1.43 -7.31 16.04
N PHE A 362 1.84 -6.33 15.22
CA PHE A 362 2.78 -6.61 14.12
C PHE A 362 4.15 -7.10 14.61
N PRO A 363 4.79 -6.51 15.65
CA PRO A 363 6.00 -7.07 16.23
C PRO A 363 5.81 -8.49 16.78
N ALA A 364 4.69 -8.79 17.43
CA ALA A 364 4.39 -10.14 17.93
C ALA A 364 4.23 -11.17 16.80
N LEU A 365 3.73 -10.76 15.64
CA LEU A 365 3.60 -11.61 14.45
C LEU A 365 4.89 -11.70 13.62
N ASN A 366 5.87 -10.83 13.86
CA ASN A 366 7.08 -10.76 13.07
C ASN A 366 7.87 -12.10 13.00
N PRO A 367 8.07 -12.84 14.12
CA PRO A 367 8.77 -14.13 14.09
C PRO A 367 8.11 -15.19 13.20
N ILE A 368 6.78 -15.06 12.98
CA ILE A 368 5.98 -16.03 12.22
C ILE A 368 5.84 -15.62 10.75
N LYS A 369 5.78 -14.30 10.50
CA LYS A 369 5.50 -13.75 9.17
C LYS A 369 6.75 -13.46 8.35
N THR A 370 7.91 -13.40 8.98
CA THR A 370 9.17 -13.01 8.35
C THR A 370 10.26 -14.07 8.56
N PRO A 371 11.32 -14.09 7.75
CA PRO A 371 12.47 -14.97 7.93
C PRO A 371 13.45 -14.47 9.00
N ALA A 372 12.97 -13.80 10.07
CA ALA A 372 13.83 -13.22 11.09
C ALA A 372 14.72 -14.27 11.78
N GLN A 373 14.16 -15.43 12.13
CA GLN A 373 14.91 -16.53 12.75
C GLN A 373 16.01 -17.07 11.82
N LEU A 374 15.68 -17.25 10.53
CA LEU A 374 16.65 -17.62 9.51
C LEU A 374 17.76 -16.57 9.41
N GLY A 375 17.38 -15.30 9.40
CA GLY A 375 18.33 -14.18 9.29
C GLY A 375 19.36 -14.18 10.42
N GLU A 376 18.92 -14.29 11.67
CA GLU A 376 19.82 -14.34 12.84
C GLU A 376 20.73 -15.58 12.79
N ARG A 377 20.19 -16.73 12.40
CA ARG A 377 20.99 -17.95 12.27
C ARG A 377 22.01 -17.83 11.14
N ALA A 378 21.63 -17.32 9.98
CA ALA A 378 22.52 -17.13 8.84
C ALA A 378 23.68 -16.18 9.17
N LYS A 379 23.45 -15.12 9.94
CA LYS A 379 24.50 -14.18 10.38
C LYS A 379 25.58 -14.86 11.24
N THR A 380 25.18 -15.80 12.07
CA THR A 380 26.10 -16.52 12.98
C THR A 380 26.78 -17.71 12.31
N PHE A 381 26.11 -18.36 11.36
CA PHE A 381 26.59 -19.57 10.71
C PHE A 381 27.44 -19.30 9.47
N LEU A 382 27.07 -18.31 8.64
CA LEU A 382 27.77 -17.96 7.41
C LEU A 382 28.74 -16.79 7.61
N ALA A 383 29.91 -16.86 7.00
CA ALA A 383 30.82 -15.72 6.89
C ALA A 383 30.20 -14.58 6.07
N LYS A 384 30.72 -13.33 6.21
CA LYS A 384 30.13 -12.14 5.58
C LYS A 384 30.13 -12.16 4.06
N ASP A 385 31.07 -12.84 3.46
CA ASP A 385 31.29 -13.01 2.01
C ASP A 385 30.51 -14.20 1.43
N GLN A 386 30.06 -15.13 2.28
CA GLN A 386 29.33 -16.31 1.85
C GLN A 386 27.90 -15.95 1.42
N ARG A 387 27.36 -16.73 0.47
CA ARG A 387 26.02 -16.55 -0.09
C ARG A 387 25.01 -17.48 0.58
N LEU A 388 23.76 -17.02 0.67
CA LEU A 388 22.61 -17.84 1.06
C LEU A 388 22.03 -18.52 -0.18
N LEU A 389 22.01 -19.83 -0.23
CA LEU A 389 21.43 -20.58 -1.34
C LEU A 389 19.92 -20.59 -1.26
N LEU A 390 19.24 -20.36 -2.39
CA LEU A 390 17.79 -20.27 -2.51
C LEU A 390 17.34 -21.24 -3.62
N TYR A 391 16.83 -22.40 -3.25
CA TYR A 391 16.44 -23.42 -4.22
C TYR A 391 15.04 -23.16 -4.77
N ARG A 392 14.96 -22.77 -6.04
CA ARG A 392 13.69 -22.44 -6.74
C ARG A 392 12.82 -21.44 -6.02
N ILE A 393 13.44 -20.49 -5.29
CA ILE A 393 12.75 -19.49 -4.50
C ILE A 393 13.31 -18.11 -4.86
N ASP A 394 12.41 -17.14 -5.07
CA ASP A 394 12.76 -15.73 -5.11
C ASP A 394 12.88 -15.23 -3.66
N GLY A 395 14.09 -15.24 -3.15
CA GLY A 395 14.37 -15.09 -1.71
C GLY A 395 15.05 -13.77 -1.33
N GLU A 396 14.82 -12.68 -2.06
CA GLU A 396 15.42 -11.37 -1.77
C GLU A 396 15.20 -10.93 -0.30
N ILE A 397 14.01 -11.21 0.24
CA ILE A 397 13.69 -10.90 1.65
C ILE A 397 14.54 -11.75 2.59
N MET A 398 14.78 -13.02 2.30
CA MET A 398 15.60 -13.91 3.12
C MET A 398 17.06 -13.46 3.11
N ALA A 399 17.58 -13.12 1.94
CA ALA A 399 18.91 -12.56 1.74
C ALA A 399 19.10 -11.24 2.52
N LEU A 400 18.08 -10.38 2.53
CA LEU A 400 18.08 -9.13 3.29
C LEU A 400 18.16 -9.38 4.80
N TYR A 401 17.34 -10.28 5.34
CA TYR A 401 17.37 -10.61 6.78
C TYR A 401 18.66 -11.31 7.19
N ALA A 402 19.20 -12.16 6.32
CA ALA A 402 20.49 -12.83 6.53
C ALA A 402 21.69 -11.87 6.41
N GLU A 403 21.51 -10.66 5.86
CA GLU A 403 22.57 -9.74 5.47
C GLU A 403 23.63 -10.43 4.58
N ARG A 404 23.17 -11.33 3.71
CA ARG A 404 24.00 -12.11 2.78
C ARG A 404 23.43 -11.98 1.37
N ARG A 405 24.29 -12.16 0.37
CA ARG A 405 23.80 -12.22 -1.02
C ARG A 405 23.08 -13.54 -1.24
N GLY A 406 21.87 -13.49 -1.78
CA GLY A 406 21.15 -14.68 -2.21
C GLY A 406 21.73 -15.22 -3.52
N LEU A 407 21.82 -16.54 -3.65
CA LEU A 407 22.10 -17.24 -4.89
C LEU A 407 20.92 -18.16 -5.19
N ARG A 408 20.16 -17.86 -6.23
CA ARG A 408 19.09 -18.74 -6.69
C ARG A 408 19.71 -19.85 -7.55
N VAL A 409 19.30 -21.07 -7.30
CA VAL A 409 19.60 -22.25 -8.09
C VAL A 409 18.33 -23.03 -8.35
N ASP A 410 18.27 -23.71 -9.49
CA ASP A 410 17.04 -24.38 -9.94
C ASP A 410 17.22 -25.90 -10.08
N THR A 411 18.44 -26.45 -9.95
CA THR A 411 18.72 -27.91 -10.07
C THR A 411 19.40 -28.46 -8.80
N ALA A 412 19.27 -29.77 -8.58
CA ALA A 412 19.90 -30.46 -7.44
C ALA A 412 21.43 -30.51 -7.57
N GLU A 413 21.92 -30.59 -8.81
CA GLU A 413 23.35 -30.62 -9.14
C GLU A 413 24.01 -29.29 -8.75
N GLU A 414 23.35 -28.16 -9.04
CA GLU A 414 23.82 -26.83 -8.63
C GLU A 414 23.86 -26.69 -7.10
N VAL A 415 22.86 -27.24 -6.39
CA VAL A 415 22.83 -27.26 -4.92
C VAL A 415 24.02 -28.06 -4.41
N GLN A 416 24.28 -29.26 -4.93
CA GLN A 416 25.37 -30.13 -4.49
C GLN A 416 26.73 -29.49 -4.79
N ALA A 417 26.91 -28.92 -5.97
CA ALA A 417 28.13 -28.20 -6.34
C ALA A 417 28.42 -27.01 -5.41
N PHE A 418 27.38 -26.25 -5.05
CA PHE A 418 27.51 -25.13 -4.11
C PHE A 418 27.94 -25.61 -2.71
N ILE A 419 27.29 -26.69 -2.21
CA ILE A 419 27.63 -27.25 -0.89
C ILE A 419 29.11 -27.70 -0.84
N GLN A 420 29.59 -28.33 -1.90
CA GLN A 420 30.97 -28.82 -1.99
C GLN A 420 32.00 -27.71 -2.16
N SER A 421 31.61 -26.56 -2.69
CA SER A 421 32.50 -25.42 -2.96
C SER A 421 32.79 -24.55 -1.74
N GLN A 422 32.13 -24.81 -0.60
CA GLN A 422 32.23 -23.95 0.58
C GLN A 422 32.42 -24.75 1.87
N PRO A 423 33.23 -24.24 2.86
CA PRO A 423 33.39 -24.92 4.14
C PRO A 423 32.08 -24.97 4.94
N ARG A 424 31.26 -23.94 4.81
CA ARG A 424 29.91 -23.88 5.38
C ARG A 424 28.92 -23.36 4.32
N ALA A 425 27.81 -24.04 4.20
CA ALA A 425 26.74 -23.63 3.28
C ALA A 425 25.39 -23.68 4.01
N MET A 426 24.53 -22.73 3.67
CA MET A 426 23.14 -22.71 4.13
C MET A 426 22.22 -22.60 2.92
N ALA A 427 21.25 -23.51 2.83
CA ALA A 427 20.24 -23.53 1.80
C ALA A 427 18.84 -23.33 2.38
N VAL A 428 17.97 -22.67 1.62
CA VAL A 428 16.57 -22.51 1.96
C VAL A 428 15.71 -23.08 0.85
N VAL A 429 14.72 -23.90 1.24
CA VAL A 429 13.80 -24.60 0.35
C VAL A 429 12.38 -24.53 0.93
N THR A 430 11.35 -24.77 0.11
CA THR A 430 10.02 -25.06 0.65
C THR A 430 9.97 -26.50 1.17
N GLN A 431 9.07 -26.78 2.12
CA GLN A 431 8.91 -28.14 2.66
C GLN A 431 8.63 -29.19 1.58
N ARG A 432 7.88 -28.85 0.55
CA ARG A 432 7.62 -29.74 -0.59
C ARG A 432 8.88 -29.99 -1.41
N GLN A 433 9.62 -28.95 -1.73
CA GLN A 433 10.88 -29.06 -2.48
C GLN A 433 11.95 -29.84 -1.70
N TRP A 434 11.94 -29.78 -0.36
CA TRP A 434 12.84 -30.54 0.48
C TRP A 434 12.63 -32.05 0.31
N GLN A 435 11.40 -32.52 0.29
CA GLN A 435 11.08 -33.93 0.08
C GLN A 435 11.64 -34.46 -1.25
N ASP A 436 11.64 -33.65 -2.29
CA ASP A 436 12.16 -33.99 -3.61
C ASP A 436 13.70 -33.89 -3.67
N LEU A 437 14.30 -32.97 -2.90
CA LEU A 437 15.74 -32.67 -2.93
C LEU A 437 16.55 -33.55 -1.97
N GLU A 438 15.99 -33.97 -0.84
CA GLU A 438 16.65 -34.73 0.21
C GLU A 438 17.39 -36.00 -0.29
N PRO A 439 16.81 -36.83 -1.20
CA PRO A 439 17.51 -38.02 -1.70
C PRO A 439 18.63 -37.72 -2.69
N LEU A 440 18.73 -36.49 -3.20
CA LEU A 440 19.62 -36.12 -4.29
C LEU A 440 20.87 -35.36 -3.86
N ILE A 441 20.94 -34.93 -2.60
CA ILE A 441 22.05 -34.11 -2.09
C ILE A 441 22.64 -34.70 -0.81
N GLN A 442 23.84 -34.18 -0.41
CA GLN A 442 24.46 -34.51 0.83
C GLN A 442 23.54 -34.23 2.02
N LYS A 443 23.54 -35.10 3.03
CA LYS A 443 22.75 -34.90 4.26
C LYS A 443 23.19 -33.62 4.99
N PRO A 444 22.27 -32.73 5.35
CA PRO A 444 22.58 -31.53 6.14
C PRO A 444 22.95 -31.93 7.57
N ILE A 445 23.84 -31.16 8.20
CA ILE A 445 24.16 -31.29 9.64
C ILE A 445 23.01 -30.85 10.53
N ARG A 446 22.17 -29.94 9.99
CA ARG A 446 20.97 -29.47 10.67
C ARG A 446 19.88 -29.13 9.66
N THR A 447 18.67 -29.57 9.98
CA THR A 447 17.44 -29.23 9.25
C THR A 447 16.47 -28.57 10.21
N GLN A 448 15.94 -27.40 9.86
CA GLN A 448 14.97 -26.72 10.69
C GLN A 448 13.84 -26.14 9.84
N THR A 449 12.61 -26.43 10.24
CA THR A 449 11.41 -25.88 9.62
C THR A 449 11.04 -24.53 10.23
N PHE A 450 10.51 -23.61 9.40
CA PHE A 450 9.95 -22.36 9.85
C PHE A 450 8.81 -21.95 8.91
N THR A 451 7.91 -21.14 9.40
CA THR A 451 6.77 -20.64 8.59
C THR A 451 7.04 -19.22 8.16
N MET A 452 6.84 -18.93 6.87
CA MET A 452 6.90 -17.58 6.32
C MET A 452 5.60 -17.28 5.56
N GLY A 453 4.75 -16.45 6.13
CA GLY A 453 3.41 -16.21 5.58
C GLY A 453 2.54 -17.46 5.65
N SER A 454 2.17 -18.00 4.50
CA SER A 454 1.39 -19.25 4.36
C SER A 454 2.25 -20.45 3.93
N LYS A 455 3.56 -20.27 3.78
CA LYS A 455 4.47 -21.30 3.26
C LYS A 455 5.31 -21.88 4.39
N ASN A 456 5.37 -23.19 4.48
CA ASN A 456 6.34 -23.89 5.32
C ASN A 456 7.65 -23.98 4.55
N MET A 457 8.69 -23.46 5.17
CA MET A 457 10.04 -23.37 4.65
C MET A 457 10.96 -24.24 5.50
N VAL A 458 12.06 -24.67 4.91
CA VAL A 458 13.13 -25.44 5.58
C VAL A 458 14.44 -24.76 5.29
N TRP A 459 15.26 -24.52 6.32
CA TRP A 459 16.65 -24.22 6.09
C TRP A 459 17.53 -25.43 6.46
N LEU A 460 18.58 -25.58 5.69
CA LEU A 460 19.50 -26.69 5.72
C LEU A 460 20.88 -26.13 5.96
N GLU A 461 21.60 -26.66 6.95
CA GLU A 461 22.98 -26.28 7.26
C GLU A 461 23.90 -27.42 6.82
N PHE A 462 25.00 -27.09 6.14
CA PHE A 462 26.00 -28.01 5.68
C PHE A 462 27.37 -27.54 6.14
N GLU A 463 28.23 -28.48 6.49
CA GLU A 463 29.64 -28.26 6.80
C GLU A 463 30.45 -29.29 6.01
N SER A 464 31.40 -28.81 5.22
CA SER A 464 32.27 -29.68 4.42
C SER A 464 33.45 -30.13 5.29
N ALA A 465 33.69 -31.43 5.33
CA ALA A 465 34.84 -32.02 6.04
C ALA A 465 36.20 -31.72 5.35
N ILE A 466 36.21 -31.01 4.23
CA ILE A 466 37.36 -30.94 3.31
C ILE A 466 38.29 -29.73 3.55
N LEU A 467 37.97 -28.81 4.45
CA LEU A 467 38.75 -27.58 4.68
C LEU A 467 39.02 -27.33 6.17
N VAL A 468 39.56 -28.35 6.86
CA VAL A 468 40.29 -28.17 8.13
C VAL A 468 41.68 -28.70 7.90
N ASP A 469 42.51 -27.95 7.19
CA ASP A 469 43.97 -28.02 7.19
C ASP A 469 44.53 -26.60 7.09
#